data_2295dc3756968afdd21a5141f3b78929
#
_entry.id   2295dc3756968afdd21a5141f3b78929
#
_cell.length_a   1.000
_cell.length_b   1.000
_cell.length_c   1.000
_cell.angle_alpha   90.00
_cell.angle_beta   90.00
_cell.angle_gamma   90.00
#
_symmetry.space_group_name_H-M   'P 1'
#
loop_
_entity.id
_entity.type
_entity.pdbx_description
1 polymer ?
#
loop_
_entity_poly.entity_id
_entity_poly.type
_entity_poly.pdbx_seq_one_letter_code
_entity_poly.pdbx_strand_id
1 'polypeptide(L)'
;VYAPITVVVGDGRLVPGLENDLKKAKVGKATEVTISPEDAYGPRDTKLIETMSVSKFRRLCPNAKGFVGEEINIEGKVGILANVYGSRVRVDFNPGLAGKELVFKYTVKSTIKKVDEKIKALFNAEYPSDEDFNITVKKGIASINLPERTKFDINWFQAKYRVVAAIRKHTDVTDIEFLEHYEGTKPETKKEDK
;
A
#
# COMPACT_ATOMS: atom_id res chain seq x y z
N VAL A 1 1.28 -6.96 18.29
CA VAL A 1 2.41 -7.64 17.64
C VAL A 1 2.49 -7.09 16.22
N TYR A 2 3.64 -6.52 15.84
CA TYR A 2 3.85 -6.02 14.49
C TYR A 2 4.27 -7.18 13.58
N ALA A 3 3.53 -7.40 12.48
CA ALA A 3 3.92 -8.35 11.45
C ALA A 3 5.00 -7.73 10.53
N PRO A 4 5.96 -8.52 10.02
CA PRO A 4 6.90 -8.03 9.00
C PRO A 4 6.14 -7.64 7.73
N ILE A 5 6.51 -6.52 7.14
CA ILE A 5 6.01 -6.11 5.82
C ILE A 5 7.07 -6.36 4.75
N THR A 6 6.62 -6.74 3.56
CA THR A 6 7.50 -6.87 2.40
C THR A 6 7.41 -5.61 1.56
N VAL A 7 8.56 -5.03 1.25
CA VAL A 7 8.65 -3.80 0.45
C VAL A 7 9.63 -3.98 -0.70
N VAL A 8 9.35 -3.32 -1.81
CA VAL A 8 10.28 -3.21 -2.94
C VAL A 8 10.97 -1.86 -2.83
N VAL A 9 12.29 -1.89 -2.61
CA VAL A 9 13.09 -0.68 -2.47
C VAL A 9 13.29 -0.04 -3.85
N GLY A 10 12.95 1.23 -3.97
CA GLY A 10 13.00 1.98 -5.24
C GLY A 10 11.68 2.01 -6.01
N ASP A 11 10.59 1.49 -5.43
CA ASP A 11 9.26 1.52 -6.05
C ASP A 11 8.46 2.80 -5.76
N GLY A 12 8.99 3.67 -4.89
CA GLY A 12 8.35 4.93 -4.52
C GLY A 12 7.17 4.78 -3.56
N ARG A 13 7.00 3.59 -2.96
CA ARG A 13 5.95 3.34 -1.94
C ARG A 13 6.36 3.80 -0.54
N LEU A 14 7.65 4.01 -0.33
CA LEU A 14 8.19 4.56 0.90
C LEU A 14 8.71 5.98 0.65
N VAL A 15 8.86 6.74 1.73
CA VAL A 15 9.49 8.07 1.63
C VAL A 15 10.95 7.93 1.14
N PRO A 16 11.43 8.85 0.29
CA PRO A 16 12.75 8.73 -0.36
C PRO A 16 13.91 8.53 0.62
N GLY A 17 13.89 9.22 1.74
CA GLY A 17 14.93 9.09 2.78
C GLY A 17 14.99 7.68 3.38
N LEU A 18 13.83 7.05 3.64
CA LEU A 18 13.78 5.68 4.14
C LEU A 18 14.25 4.67 3.08
N GLU A 19 13.86 4.84 1.81
CA GLU A 19 14.34 3.97 0.73
C GLU A 19 15.87 4.04 0.57
N ASN A 20 16.44 5.24 0.68
CA ASN A 20 17.89 5.43 0.60
C ASN A 20 18.64 4.80 1.77
N ASP A 21 18.06 4.81 2.96
CA ASP A 21 18.62 4.15 4.13
C ASP A 21 18.51 2.63 4.03
N LEU A 22 17.37 2.10 3.58
CA LEU A 22 17.15 0.67 3.38
C LEU A 22 18.14 0.04 2.38
N LYS A 23 18.56 0.77 1.34
CA LYS A 23 19.60 0.30 0.39
C LYS A 23 20.93 -0.03 1.07
N LYS A 24 21.21 0.60 2.21
CA LYS A 24 22.47 0.45 2.97
C LYS A 24 22.28 -0.44 4.21
N ALA A 25 21.06 -0.79 4.54
CA ALA A 25 20.73 -1.51 5.77
C ALA A 25 21.25 -2.95 5.75
N LYS A 26 21.74 -3.41 6.92
CA LYS A 26 22.20 -4.78 7.11
C LYS A 26 21.08 -5.66 7.68
N VAL A 27 20.93 -6.86 7.14
CA VAL A 27 19.97 -7.84 7.64
C VAL A 27 20.28 -8.18 9.11
N GLY A 28 19.25 -8.26 9.94
CA GLY A 28 19.32 -8.60 11.35
C GLY A 28 19.70 -7.43 12.28
N LYS A 29 20.15 -6.29 11.75
CA LYS A 29 20.52 -5.13 12.56
C LYS A 29 19.31 -4.21 12.78
N ALA A 30 19.03 -3.88 14.04
CA ALA A 30 18.10 -2.81 14.36
C ALA A 30 18.71 -1.46 13.97
N THR A 31 17.97 -0.67 13.22
CA THR A 31 18.38 0.63 12.71
C THR A 31 17.37 1.69 13.12
N GLU A 32 17.87 2.85 13.50
CA GLU A 32 17.09 4.05 13.71
C GLU A 32 17.62 5.11 12.78
N VAL A 33 16.74 5.74 11.99
CA VAL A 33 17.10 6.80 11.05
C VAL A 33 16.14 7.97 11.20
N THR A 34 16.70 9.17 11.19
CA THR A 34 15.95 10.43 11.17
C THR A 34 15.95 10.97 9.76
N ILE A 35 14.79 11.28 9.23
CA ILE A 35 14.57 11.73 7.86
C ILE A 35 14.01 13.14 7.88
N SER A 36 14.67 14.04 7.15
CA SER A 36 14.24 15.43 7.02
C SER A 36 12.92 15.54 6.25
N PRO A 37 12.19 16.66 6.42
CA PRO A 37 10.95 16.89 5.68
C PRO A 37 11.12 16.77 4.16
N GLU A 38 12.23 17.25 3.61
CA GLU A 38 12.55 17.25 2.17
C GLU A 38 12.62 15.84 1.60
N ASP A 39 13.16 14.91 2.38
CA ASP A 39 13.30 13.49 2.04
C ASP A 39 12.12 12.63 2.49
N ALA A 40 11.08 13.25 3.04
CA ALA A 40 9.85 12.62 3.52
C ALA A 40 8.61 13.14 2.78
N TYR A 41 7.75 13.88 3.48
CA TYR A 41 6.50 14.43 2.94
C TYR A 41 6.62 15.87 2.43
N GLY A 42 7.83 16.38 2.30
CA GLY A 42 8.13 17.74 1.90
C GLY A 42 7.98 18.77 3.02
N PRO A 43 8.50 19.99 2.79
CA PRO A 43 8.27 21.11 3.68
C PRO A 43 6.79 21.51 3.69
N ARG A 44 6.34 22.18 4.76
CA ARG A 44 4.97 22.71 4.83
C ARG A 44 4.83 23.91 3.90
N ASP A 45 3.89 23.85 2.96
CA ASP A 45 3.59 24.92 2.02
C ASP A 45 2.53 25.86 2.61
N THR A 46 2.90 27.12 2.78
CA THR A 46 1.99 28.15 3.27
C THR A 46 0.85 28.46 2.29
N LYS A 47 1.03 28.18 1.00
CA LYS A 47 -0.02 28.33 -0.02
C LYS A 47 -1.17 27.32 0.13
N LEU A 48 -0.90 26.20 0.77
CA LEU A 48 -1.91 25.19 1.11
C LEU A 48 -2.65 25.50 2.42
N ILE A 49 -2.42 26.68 3.00
CA ILE A 49 -3.11 27.12 4.20
C ILE A 49 -4.09 28.23 3.79
N GLU A 50 -5.36 27.91 3.81
CA GLU A 50 -6.42 28.83 3.41
C GLU A 50 -7.09 29.46 4.64
N THR A 51 -7.34 30.77 4.55
CA THR A 51 -8.14 31.51 5.54
C THR A 51 -9.43 31.96 4.90
N MET A 52 -10.56 31.64 5.53
CA MET A 52 -11.89 32.02 5.05
C MET A 52 -12.78 32.48 6.20
N SER A 53 -13.93 33.12 5.87
CA SER A 53 -14.92 33.44 6.89
C SER A 53 -15.63 32.22 7.43
N VAL A 54 -16.06 32.25 8.70
CA VAL A 54 -16.88 31.19 9.31
C VAL A 54 -18.13 30.91 8.49
N SER A 55 -18.75 31.94 7.92
CA SER A 55 -19.95 31.77 7.07
C SER A 55 -19.65 30.99 5.79
N LYS A 56 -18.50 31.26 5.13
CA LYS A 56 -18.06 30.50 3.95
C LYS A 56 -17.74 29.05 4.34
N PHE A 57 -17.03 28.85 5.43
CA PHE A 57 -16.67 27.53 5.95
C PHE A 57 -17.91 26.68 6.23
N ARG A 58 -18.90 27.22 6.96
CA ARG A 58 -20.14 26.50 7.27
C ARG A 58 -20.94 26.14 6.02
N ARG A 59 -20.89 26.96 4.98
CA ARG A 59 -21.54 26.66 3.71
C ARG A 59 -20.85 25.53 2.96
N LEU A 60 -19.50 25.45 3.00
CA LEU A 60 -18.70 24.42 2.34
C LEU A 60 -18.67 23.11 3.15
N CYS A 61 -18.73 23.19 4.46
CA CYS A 61 -18.68 22.06 5.39
C CYS A 61 -19.85 22.12 6.38
N PRO A 62 -21.11 21.92 5.93
CA PRO A 62 -22.29 22.05 6.80
C PRO A 62 -22.30 21.07 7.98
N ASN A 63 -21.66 19.93 7.84
CA ASN A 63 -21.59 18.88 8.86
C ASN A 63 -20.36 18.99 9.77
N ALA A 64 -19.46 19.94 9.53
CA ALA A 64 -18.28 20.13 10.37
C ALA A 64 -18.66 20.67 11.75
N LYS A 65 -18.08 20.10 12.79
CA LYS A 65 -18.30 20.52 14.19
C LYS A 65 -17.58 21.84 14.51
N GLY A 66 -16.49 22.16 13.77
CA GLY A 66 -15.78 23.43 13.84
C GLY A 66 -14.76 23.50 14.99
N PHE A 67 -14.21 22.39 15.44
CA PHE A 67 -13.11 22.38 16.43
C PHE A 67 -11.73 22.28 15.77
N VAL A 68 -10.74 22.87 16.39
CA VAL A 68 -9.34 22.79 15.94
C VAL A 68 -8.85 21.34 15.95
N GLY A 69 -8.25 20.89 14.85
CA GLY A 69 -7.82 19.52 14.62
C GLY A 69 -8.84 18.64 13.89
N GLU A 70 -10.05 19.17 13.62
CA GLU A 70 -11.06 18.44 12.84
C GLU A 70 -10.61 18.26 11.40
N GLU A 71 -10.70 17.01 10.90
CA GLU A 71 -10.52 16.72 9.48
C GLU A 71 -11.77 17.15 8.71
N ILE A 72 -11.55 17.88 7.65
CA ILE A 72 -12.61 18.44 6.80
C ILE A 72 -12.33 18.14 5.32
N ASN A 73 -13.39 18.06 4.54
CA ASN A 73 -13.29 17.93 3.09
C ASN A 73 -13.98 19.13 2.43
N ILE A 74 -13.21 19.88 1.65
CA ILE A 74 -13.72 21.02 0.86
C ILE A 74 -13.47 20.72 -0.62
N GLU A 75 -14.53 20.50 -1.38
CA GLU A 75 -14.47 20.26 -2.83
C GLU A 75 -13.50 19.12 -3.22
N GLY A 76 -13.49 18.05 -2.43
CA GLY A 76 -12.61 16.91 -2.63
C GLY A 76 -11.21 17.04 -2.05
N LYS A 77 -10.84 18.19 -1.49
CA LYS A 77 -9.57 18.40 -0.79
C LYS A 77 -9.75 18.14 0.69
N VAL A 78 -9.00 17.19 1.21
CA VAL A 78 -8.94 16.88 2.65
C VAL A 78 -7.96 17.82 3.33
N GLY A 79 -8.39 18.45 4.42
CA GLY A 79 -7.55 19.32 5.22
C GLY A 79 -7.92 19.26 6.70
N ILE A 80 -7.15 19.94 7.52
CA ILE A 80 -7.37 20.04 8.97
C ILE A 80 -7.73 21.47 9.33
N LEU A 81 -8.76 21.65 10.16
CA LEU A 81 -9.11 22.94 10.73
C LEU A 81 -8.01 23.36 11.73
N ALA A 82 -7.07 24.18 11.25
CA ALA A 82 -5.87 24.53 12.00
C ALA A 82 -6.13 25.58 13.10
N ASN A 83 -7.08 26.49 12.86
CA ASN A 83 -7.43 27.52 13.84
C ASN A 83 -8.81 28.12 13.55
N VAL A 84 -9.45 28.62 14.64
CA VAL A 84 -10.70 29.38 14.59
C VAL A 84 -10.51 30.61 15.45
N TYR A 85 -10.62 31.80 14.86
CA TYR A 85 -10.49 33.07 15.58
C TYR A 85 -11.47 34.11 15.06
N GLY A 86 -12.34 34.56 15.94
CA GLY A 86 -13.39 35.52 15.61
C GLY A 86 -14.29 35.02 14.49
N SER A 87 -14.38 35.80 13.43
CA SER A 87 -15.18 35.48 12.23
C SER A 87 -14.43 34.73 11.14
N ARG A 88 -13.22 34.24 11.42
CA ARG A 88 -12.35 33.54 10.46
C ARG A 88 -11.96 32.16 10.93
N VAL A 89 -11.82 31.26 9.97
CA VAL A 89 -11.24 29.92 10.13
C VAL A 89 -10.02 29.79 9.24
N ARG A 90 -9.04 29.03 9.72
CA ARG A 90 -7.83 28.68 8.98
C ARG A 90 -7.80 27.18 8.77
N VAL A 91 -7.77 26.78 7.51
CA VAL A 91 -7.73 25.37 7.10
C VAL A 91 -6.38 25.07 6.49
N ASP A 92 -5.77 23.98 6.88
CA ASP A 92 -4.49 23.51 6.39
C ASP A 92 -4.69 22.25 5.54
N PHE A 93 -4.40 22.35 4.26
CA PHE A 93 -4.46 21.26 3.29
C PHE A 93 -3.12 20.57 3.06
N ASN A 94 -2.09 20.90 3.83
CA ASN A 94 -0.83 20.18 3.78
C ASN A 94 -1.01 18.72 4.22
N PRO A 95 -0.22 17.77 3.66
CA PRO A 95 -0.13 16.44 4.23
C PRO A 95 0.18 16.49 5.73
N GLY A 96 -0.46 15.66 6.53
CA GLY A 96 -0.37 15.74 8.00
C GLY A 96 1.05 15.61 8.58
N LEU A 97 1.99 15.07 7.79
CA LEU A 97 3.40 14.92 8.15
C LEU A 97 4.32 15.92 7.42
N ALA A 98 3.78 16.81 6.58
CA ALA A 98 4.57 17.85 5.93
C ALA A 98 5.26 18.77 6.95
N GLY A 99 6.52 19.09 6.70
CA GLY A 99 7.36 19.92 7.57
C GLY A 99 7.81 19.24 8.86
N LYS A 100 7.54 17.93 9.03
CA LYS A 100 7.98 17.19 10.21
C LYS A 100 9.19 16.32 9.88
N GLU A 101 10.14 16.31 10.78
CA GLU A 101 11.21 15.31 10.80
C GLU A 101 10.62 13.97 11.27
N LEU A 102 10.95 12.89 10.58
CA LEU A 102 10.43 11.55 10.88
C LEU A 102 11.54 10.64 11.38
N VAL A 103 11.27 9.94 12.47
CA VAL A 103 12.17 8.93 13.02
C VAL A 103 11.60 7.54 12.75
N PHE A 104 12.35 6.75 11.97
CA PHE A 104 11.99 5.36 11.67
C PHE A 104 12.90 4.40 12.45
N LYS A 105 12.26 3.45 13.14
CA LYS A 105 12.94 2.33 13.79
C LYS A 105 12.53 1.05 13.08
N TYR A 106 13.48 0.36 12.50
CA TYR A 106 13.21 -0.85 11.73
C TYR A 106 14.32 -1.89 11.85
N THR A 107 14.00 -3.12 11.46
CA THR A 107 14.96 -4.20 11.32
C THR A 107 14.66 -4.95 10.03
N VAL A 108 15.64 -5.03 9.13
CA VAL A 108 15.53 -5.85 7.93
C VAL A 108 15.63 -7.33 8.34
N LYS A 109 14.55 -8.08 8.22
CA LYS A 109 14.52 -9.52 8.58
C LYS A 109 15.25 -10.37 7.57
N SER A 110 15.00 -10.14 6.29
CA SER A 110 15.63 -10.88 5.19
C SER A 110 15.57 -10.07 3.89
N THR A 111 16.39 -10.47 2.93
CA THR A 111 16.32 -9.98 1.55
C THR A 111 15.90 -11.13 0.65
N ILE A 112 14.84 -10.95 -0.10
CA ILE A 112 14.32 -11.96 -1.02
C ILE A 112 15.19 -11.95 -2.29
N LYS A 113 15.83 -13.09 -2.60
CA LYS A 113 16.72 -13.24 -3.77
C LYS A 113 16.14 -14.12 -4.86
N LYS A 114 15.43 -15.20 -4.48
CA LYS A 114 14.86 -16.13 -5.44
C LYS A 114 13.69 -15.53 -6.18
N VAL A 115 13.58 -15.82 -7.47
CA VAL A 115 12.57 -15.20 -8.35
C VAL A 115 11.15 -15.64 -7.97
N ASP A 116 10.95 -16.90 -7.62
CA ASP A 116 9.67 -17.42 -7.16
C ASP A 116 9.21 -16.76 -5.85
N GLU A 117 10.12 -16.61 -4.89
CA GLU A 117 9.84 -15.88 -3.63
C GLU A 117 9.54 -14.39 -3.89
N LYS A 118 10.24 -13.74 -4.84
CA LYS A 118 9.95 -12.36 -5.25
C LYS A 118 8.55 -12.24 -5.84
N ILE A 119 8.19 -13.14 -6.75
CA ILE A 119 6.85 -13.14 -7.37
C ILE A 119 5.77 -13.35 -6.30
N LYS A 120 5.98 -14.27 -5.35
CA LYS A 120 5.06 -14.49 -4.23
C LYS A 120 4.89 -13.23 -3.38
N ALA A 121 5.97 -12.55 -3.08
CA ALA A 121 5.95 -11.30 -2.33
C ALA A 121 5.22 -10.16 -3.07
N LEU A 122 5.48 -10.01 -4.39
CA LEU A 122 4.81 -9.03 -5.25
C LEU A 122 3.31 -9.33 -5.40
N PHE A 123 2.95 -10.60 -5.55
CA PHE A 123 1.56 -11.03 -5.59
C PHE A 123 0.83 -10.64 -4.30
N ASN A 124 1.39 -11.00 -3.14
CA ASN A 124 0.79 -10.70 -1.84
C ASN A 124 0.75 -9.20 -1.52
N ALA A 125 1.63 -8.40 -2.08
CA ALA A 125 1.61 -6.94 -1.94
C ALA A 125 0.42 -6.30 -2.67
N GLU A 126 -0.02 -6.87 -3.80
CA GLU A 126 -1.13 -6.36 -4.61
C GLU A 126 -2.46 -7.05 -4.31
N TYR A 127 -2.41 -8.31 -3.89
CA TYR A 127 -3.56 -9.13 -3.51
C TYR A 127 -3.19 -9.98 -2.29
N PRO A 128 -3.38 -9.46 -1.08
CA PRO A 128 -3.09 -10.18 0.15
C PRO A 128 -3.94 -11.45 0.25
N SER A 129 -3.29 -12.59 0.41
CA SER A 129 -3.95 -13.89 0.58
C SER A 129 -3.29 -14.66 1.71
N ASP A 130 -4.09 -15.23 2.60
CA ASP A 130 -3.64 -16.13 3.66
C ASP A 130 -3.47 -17.57 3.13
N GLU A 131 -3.96 -17.85 1.92
CA GLU A 131 -3.83 -19.16 1.27
C GLU A 131 -2.43 -19.33 0.70
N ASP A 132 -1.87 -20.50 0.87
CA ASP A 132 -0.62 -20.86 0.22
C ASP A 132 -0.86 -21.25 -1.25
N PHE A 133 0.04 -20.83 -2.13
CA PHE A 133 -0.03 -21.13 -3.54
C PHE A 133 1.37 -21.35 -4.11
N ASN A 134 1.44 -22.16 -5.17
CA ASN A 134 2.69 -22.55 -5.77
C ASN A 134 3.05 -21.68 -6.97
N ILE A 135 4.32 -21.30 -7.02
CA ILE A 135 4.91 -20.58 -8.14
C ILE A 135 6.10 -21.40 -8.65
N THR A 136 6.14 -21.60 -9.95
CA THR A 136 7.30 -22.19 -10.62
C THR A 136 7.81 -21.28 -11.70
N VAL A 137 9.13 -21.10 -11.76
CA VAL A 137 9.77 -20.30 -12.82
C VAL A 137 10.68 -21.20 -13.63
N LYS A 138 10.36 -21.38 -14.93
CA LYS A 138 11.16 -22.18 -15.85
C LYS A 138 11.33 -21.44 -17.18
N LYS A 139 12.56 -21.33 -17.65
CA LYS A 139 12.91 -20.72 -18.95
C LYS A 139 12.29 -19.32 -19.15
N GLY A 140 12.22 -18.52 -18.10
CA GLY A 140 11.64 -17.17 -18.15
C GLY A 140 10.11 -17.12 -18.01
N ILE A 141 9.43 -18.26 -17.89
CA ILE A 141 7.98 -18.34 -17.70
C ILE A 141 7.67 -18.54 -16.22
N ALA A 142 6.88 -17.67 -15.66
CA ALA A 142 6.36 -17.78 -14.30
C ALA A 142 4.95 -18.38 -14.32
N SER A 143 4.81 -19.63 -13.90
CA SER A 143 3.51 -20.30 -13.77
C SER A 143 3.04 -20.21 -12.32
N ILE A 144 1.92 -19.55 -12.08
CA ILE A 144 1.35 -19.25 -10.76
C ILE A 144 0.04 -20.02 -10.62
N ASN A 145 0.03 -21.02 -9.74
CA ASN A 145 -1.21 -21.69 -9.35
C ASN A 145 -1.99 -20.76 -8.44
N LEU A 146 -3.12 -20.28 -8.90
CA LEU A 146 -3.91 -19.31 -8.15
C LEU A 146 -4.55 -19.95 -6.91
N PRO A 147 -4.62 -19.21 -5.77
CA PRO A 147 -5.38 -19.62 -4.61
C PRO A 147 -6.86 -19.84 -4.95
N GLU A 148 -7.52 -20.77 -4.26
CA GLU A 148 -8.93 -21.13 -4.49
C GLU A 148 -9.86 -19.91 -4.43
N ARG A 149 -9.61 -19.03 -3.48
CA ARG A 149 -10.32 -17.78 -3.27
C ARG A 149 -10.38 -16.88 -4.51
N THR A 150 -9.33 -16.86 -5.35
CA THR A 150 -9.26 -15.95 -6.51
C THR A 150 -10.31 -16.25 -7.56
N LYS A 151 -10.81 -17.49 -7.64
CA LYS A 151 -11.77 -17.94 -8.66
C LYS A 151 -13.05 -17.11 -8.69
N PHE A 152 -13.47 -16.61 -7.52
CA PHE A 152 -14.75 -15.94 -7.33
C PHE A 152 -14.62 -14.55 -6.72
N ASP A 153 -13.38 -14.06 -6.49
CA ASP A 153 -13.15 -12.75 -5.88
C ASP A 153 -13.00 -11.66 -6.94
N ILE A 154 -13.95 -10.73 -6.97
CA ILE A 154 -13.93 -9.60 -7.88
C ILE A 154 -12.69 -8.71 -7.68
N ASN A 155 -12.13 -8.65 -6.46
CA ASN A 155 -10.93 -7.89 -6.15
C ASN A 155 -9.71 -8.47 -6.88
N TRP A 156 -9.67 -9.79 -7.14
CA TRP A 156 -8.64 -10.42 -7.92
C TRP A 156 -8.61 -9.89 -9.35
N PHE A 157 -9.76 -9.70 -9.98
CA PHE A 157 -9.81 -9.15 -11.34
C PHE A 157 -9.17 -7.76 -11.42
N GLN A 158 -9.37 -6.93 -10.39
CA GLN A 158 -8.74 -5.61 -10.31
C GLN A 158 -7.25 -5.71 -9.97
N ALA A 159 -6.87 -6.62 -9.07
CA ALA A 159 -5.50 -6.82 -8.65
C ALA A 159 -4.63 -7.47 -9.72
N LYS A 160 -5.19 -8.35 -10.56
CA LYS A 160 -4.47 -9.12 -11.59
C LYS A 160 -3.57 -8.25 -12.46
N TYR A 161 -4.08 -7.11 -12.93
CA TYR A 161 -3.28 -6.19 -13.75
C TYR A 161 -2.09 -5.62 -12.95
N ARG A 162 -2.31 -5.22 -11.70
CA ARG A 162 -1.24 -4.68 -10.84
C ARG A 162 -0.20 -5.74 -10.52
N VAL A 163 -0.62 -6.99 -10.25
CA VAL A 163 0.28 -8.12 -10.04
C VAL A 163 1.16 -8.36 -11.26
N VAL A 164 0.57 -8.42 -12.47
CA VAL A 164 1.32 -8.58 -13.73
C VAL A 164 2.32 -7.44 -13.93
N ALA A 165 1.89 -6.20 -13.71
CA ALA A 165 2.74 -5.03 -13.86
C ALA A 165 3.91 -5.05 -12.85
N ALA A 166 3.65 -5.41 -11.58
CA ALA A 166 4.66 -5.51 -10.55
C ALA A 166 5.69 -6.61 -10.87
N ILE A 167 5.25 -7.80 -11.29
CA ILE A 167 6.15 -8.90 -11.65
C ILE A 167 7.05 -8.49 -12.82
N ARG A 168 6.50 -7.92 -13.89
CA ARG A 168 7.26 -7.46 -15.06
C ARG A 168 8.25 -6.35 -14.72
N LYS A 169 7.90 -5.47 -13.82
CA LYS A 169 8.77 -4.36 -13.40
C LYS A 169 9.95 -4.81 -12.55
N HIS A 170 9.77 -5.85 -11.72
CA HIS A 170 10.72 -6.20 -10.65
C HIS A 170 11.37 -7.58 -10.81
N THR A 171 11.08 -8.29 -11.91
CA THR A 171 11.70 -9.58 -12.23
C THR A 171 12.03 -9.65 -13.72
N ASP A 172 12.91 -10.59 -14.07
CA ASP A 172 13.34 -10.83 -15.45
C ASP A 172 12.48 -11.89 -16.16
N VAL A 173 11.27 -12.19 -15.67
CA VAL A 173 10.36 -13.13 -16.34
C VAL A 173 9.80 -12.51 -17.62
N THR A 174 9.74 -13.31 -18.68
CA THR A 174 9.19 -12.89 -19.98
C THR A 174 7.70 -13.10 -20.05
N ASP A 175 7.23 -14.22 -19.50
CA ASP A 175 5.83 -14.65 -19.57
C ASP A 175 5.29 -14.99 -18.20
N ILE A 176 3.99 -14.73 -18.00
CA ILE A 176 3.28 -15.00 -16.75
C ILE A 176 2.03 -15.79 -17.08
N GLU A 177 1.91 -16.96 -16.47
CA GLU A 177 0.76 -17.84 -16.59
C GLU A 177 0.04 -17.91 -15.25
N PHE A 178 -1.26 -17.73 -15.26
CA PHE A 178 -2.13 -17.98 -14.11
C PHE A 178 -2.90 -19.27 -14.36
N LEU A 179 -2.77 -20.22 -13.44
CA LEU A 179 -3.41 -21.52 -13.50
C LEU A 179 -4.52 -21.60 -12.46
N GLU A 180 -5.74 -21.81 -12.92
CA GLU A 180 -6.91 -22.07 -12.10
C GLU A 180 -7.27 -23.55 -12.23
N HIS A 181 -7.30 -24.26 -11.12
CA HIS A 181 -7.67 -25.66 -11.09
C HIS A 181 -9.11 -25.83 -10.57
N TYR A 182 -9.97 -26.45 -11.35
CA TYR A 182 -11.34 -26.79 -10.95
C TYR A 182 -11.45 -28.29 -10.84
N GLU A 183 -11.76 -28.80 -9.65
CA GLU A 183 -11.98 -30.23 -9.45
C GLU A 183 -13.28 -30.68 -10.15
N GLY A 184 -13.21 -31.77 -10.89
CA GLY A 184 -14.40 -32.39 -11.45
C GLY A 184 -15.27 -33.02 -10.36
N THR A 185 -16.59 -32.92 -10.49
CA THR A 185 -17.53 -33.64 -9.64
C THR A 185 -17.42 -35.13 -9.91
N LYS A 186 -17.03 -35.91 -8.90
CA LYS A 186 -17.13 -37.39 -9.00
C LYS A 186 -18.60 -37.76 -9.16
N PRO A 187 -18.98 -38.62 -10.13
CA PRO A 187 -20.36 -39.09 -10.22
C PRO A 187 -20.70 -39.82 -8.91
N GLU A 188 -21.83 -39.47 -8.30
CA GLU A 188 -22.35 -40.19 -7.17
C GLU A 188 -22.55 -41.67 -7.56
N THR A 189 -21.80 -42.55 -6.95
CA THR A 189 -22.06 -43.98 -7.04
C THR A 189 -23.42 -44.23 -6.40
N LYS A 190 -24.45 -44.43 -7.24
CA LYS A 190 -25.76 -44.95 -6.78
C LYS A 190 -25.48 -46.22 -6.00
N LYS A 191 -25.71 -46.20 -4.69
CA LYS A 191 -25.86 -47.43 -3.90
C LYS A 191 -27.08 -48.12 -4.43
N GLU A 192 -26.90 -49.23 -5.12
CA GLU A 192 -27.94 -50.17 -5.38
C GLU A 192 -28.32 -50.78 -4.03
N ASP A 193 -29.50 -50.38 -3.53
CA ASP A 193 -30.15 -51.07 -2.43
C ASP A 193 -30.56 -52.46 -2.92
N LYS A 194 -29.97 -53.48 -2.31
CA LYS A 194 -30.43 -54.87 -2.39
C LYS A 194 -31.26 -55.18 -1.18
#